data_35a755190dac6e9b4afbc9d9cf4a7b0e
#
_entry.id   35a755190dac6e9b4afbc9d9cf4a7b0e
#
_cell.length_a   1.000
_cell.length_b   1.000
_cell.length_c   1.000
_cell.angle_alpha   90.00
_cell.angle_beta   90.00
_cell.angle_gamma   90.00
#
_symmetry.space_group_name_H-M   'P 1'
#
loop_
_entity.id
_entity.type
_entity.pdbx_description
1 polymer ?
#
loop_
_entity_poly.entity_id
_entity_poly.type
_entity_poly.pdbx_seq_one_letter_code
_entity_poly.pdbx_strand_id
1 'polypeptide(L)'
;MGLDRWRIEFFTPGVGDRLGIPEYAMALAHVASLRSEDPFRKVGAAALDRDNRVIGTAYNGLAPGFDPPPGFWDDRDDRQKFMLHAEINLCSLFKRGEARLVATTTMPCTSCMQTLCAYGIEEIYYHEIYHQSDAPEIASLYGIRLERVECYPLSEFGGGDDSPC
;
A
#
# COMPACT_ATOMS: atom_id res chain seq x y z
N MET A 1 10.02 -14.78 -18.91
CA MET A 1 8.58 -14.53 -18.93
C MET A 1 8.20 -13.82 -17.64
N GLY A 2 7.57 -12.67 -17.73
CA GLY A 2 6.83 -12.09 -16.61
C GLY A 2 7.53 -11.17 -15.64
N LEU A 3 8.71 -10.64 -15.89
CA LEU A 3 9.33 -9.59 -15.05
C LEU A 3 8.77 -8.20 -15.31
N ASP A 4 8.01 -7.99 -16.38
CA ASP A 4 7.51 -6.65 -16.75
C ASP A 4 6.25 -6.23 -15.98
N ARG A 5 5.58 -7.16 -15.27
CA ARG A 5 4.33 -6.88 -14.56
C ARG A 5 4.52 -6.09 -13.25
N TRP A 6 5.73 -6.01 -12.72
CA TRP A 6 6.03 -5.40 -11.41
C TRP A 6 7.00 -4.24 -11.52
N ARG A 7 6.98 -3.52 -12.63
CA ARG A 7 7.78 -2.32 -12.81
C ARG A 7 7.16 -1.20 -12.02
N ILE A 8 7.86 -0.72 -10.99
CA ILE A 8 7.50 0.51 -10.30
C ILE A 8 7.94 1.67 -11.17
N GLU A 9 7.00 2.45 -11.60
CA GLU A 9 7.24 3.70 -12.31
C GLU A 9 7.17 4.83 -11.28
N PHE A 10 8.29 5.46 -11.02
CA PHE A 10 8.36 6.58 -10.10
C PHE A 10 8.17 7.89 -10.85
N PHE A 11 7.44 8.81 -10.24
CA PHE A 11 7.46 10.20 -10.63
C PHE A 11 8.90 10.74 -10.47
N THR A 12 9.48 11.27 -11.54
CA THR A 12 10.75 11.97 -11.48
C THR A 12 10.47 13.47 -11.40
N PRO A 13 10.64 14.10 -10.24
CA PRO A 13 10.44 15.54 -10.13
C PRO A 13 11.43 16.27 -11.03
N GLY A 14 11.03 17.41 -11.56
CA GLY A 14 11.90 18.32 -12.29
C GLY A 14 13.07 18.81 -11.43
N VAL A 15 14.03 19.45 -12.05
CA VAL A 15 15.19 20.01 -11.32
C VAL A 15 14.70 21.04 -10.30
N GLY A 16 14.97 20.78 -9.01
CA GLY A 16 14.56 21.64 -7.90
C GLY A 16 13.20 21.29 -7.29
N ASP A 17 12.42 20.39 -7.89
CA ASP A 17 11.14 19.94 -7.35
C ASP A 17 11.33 18.85 -6.29
N ARG A 18 10.34 18.74 -5.41
CA ARG A 18 10.23 17.64 -4.43
C ARG A 18 8.95 16.86 -4.68
N LEU A 19 8.99 15.56 -4.41
CA LEU A 19 7.77 14.81 -4.20
C LEU A 19 6.98 15.42 -3.03
N GLY A 20 5.66 15.54 -3.18
CA GLY A 20 4.79 15.79 -2.05
C GLY A 20 4.88 14.64 -1.03
N ILE A 21 4.44 14.90 0.20
CA ILE A 21 4.48 13.88 1.25
C ILE A 21 3.61 12.66 0.90
N PRO A 22 2.37 12.82 0.34
CA PRO A 22 1.58 11.67 -0.11
C PRO A 22 2.28 10.84 -1.19
N GLU A 23 2.86 11.48 -2.19
CA GLU A 23 3.57 10.81 -3.30
C GLU A 23 4.84 10.11 -2.80
N TYR A 24 5.58 10.74 -1.88
CA TYR A 24 6.74 10.11 -1.25
C TYR A 24 6.34 8.86 -0.46
N ALA A 25 5.31 8.95 0.37
CA ALA A 25 4.80 7.80 1.12
C ALA A 25 4.28 6.69 0.19
N MET A 26 3.61 7.06 -0.91
CA MET A 26 3.13 6.11 -1.91
C MET A 26 4.29 5.41 -2.62
N ALA A 27 5.35 6.13 -2.99
CA ALA A 27 6.55 5.53 -3.57
C ALA A 27 7.17 4.47 -2.64
N LEU A 28 7.26 4.77 -1.34
CA LEU A 28 7.73 3.81 -0.33
C LEU A 28 6.83 2.58 -0.24
N ALA A 29 5.50 2.78 -0.28
CA ALA A 29 4.54 1.68 -0.27
C ALA A 29 4.71 0.78 -1.51
N HIS A 30 4.91 1.36 -2.70
CA HIS A 30 5.19 0.59 -3.91
C HIS A 30 6.49 -0.20 -3.82
N VAL A 31 7.58 0.40 -3.34
CA VAL A 31 8.83 -0.33 -3.11
C VAL A 31 8.62 -1.49 -2.15
N ALA A 32 7.89 -1.26 -1.05
CA ALA A 32 7.58 -2.31 -0.09
C ALA A 32 6.79 -3.46 -0.71
N SER A 33 5.83 -3.17 -1.60
CA SER A 33 5.00 -4.19 -2.25
C SER A 33 5.81 -5.22 -3.04
N LEU A 34 6.98 -4.85 -3.56
CA LEU A 34 7.87 -5.77 -4.28
C LEU A 34 8.42 -6.91 -3.41
N ARG A 35 8.38 -6.73 -2.10
CA ARG A 35 8.77 -7.76 -1.13
C ARG A 35 7.69 -8.81 -0.92
N SER A 36 6.45 -8.55 -1.35
CA SER A 36 5.37 -9.53 -1.22
C SER A 36 5.68 -10.80 -2.00
N GLU A 37 5.45 -11.93 -1.37
CA GLU A 37 5.57 -13.26 -1.98
C GLU A 37 4.31 -13.69 -2.72
N ASP A 38 3.18 -12.95 -2.56
CA ASP A 38 1.93 -13.25 -3.27
C ASP A 38 2.15 -13.12 -4.79
N PRO A 39 1.95 -14.20 -5.56
CA PRO A 39 2.14 -14.15 -7.00
C PRO A 39 1.01 -13.43 -7.75
N PHE A 40 -0.12 -13.16 -7.07
CA PHE A 40 -1.31 -12.59 -7.70
C PHE A 40 -1.54 -11.13 -7.35
N ARG A 41 -1.24 -10.74 -6.10
CA ARG A 41 -1.49 -9.38 -5.63
C ARG A 41 -0.44 -8.93 -4.63
N LYS A 42 0.38 -7.98 -5.03
CA LYS A 42 1.41 -7.39 -4.19
C LYS A 42 0.92 -6.05 -3.65
N VAL A 43 0.66 -5.99 -2.36
CA VAL A 43 0.25 -4.78 -1.66
C VAL A 43 1.35 -4.32 -0.74
N GLY A 44 1.64 -3.04 -0.76
CA GLY A 44 2.60 -2.40 0.14
C GLY A 44 1.96 -1.25 0.89
N ALA A 45 2.51 -0.94 2.04
CA ALA A 45 2.09 0.18 2.86
C ALA A 45 3.29 0.88 3.50
N ALA A 46 3.15 2.18 3.78
CA ALA A 46 4.13 3.00 4.47
C ALA A 46 3.44 3.91 5.49
N ALA A 47 4.09 4.14 6.63
CA ALA A 47 3.58 5.02 7.68
C ALA A 47 4.57 6.14 7.99
N LEU A 48 4.04 7.36 8.16
CA LEU A 48 4.79 8.55 8.54
C LEU A 48 4.20 9.15 9.82
N ASP A 49 5.07 9.73 10.65
CA ASP A 49 4.70 10.47 11.86
C ASP A 49 4.25 11.91 11.54
N ARG A 50 4.01 12.70 12.59
CA ARG A 50 3.58 14.10 12.46
C ARG A 50 4.67 15.03 11.91
N ASP A 51 5.93 14.63 12.00
CA ASP A 51 7.08 15.33 11.43
C ASP A 51 7.45 14.84 10.02
N ASN A 52 6.56 14.01 9.41
CA ASN A 52 6.76 13.35 8.12
C ASN A 52 7.98 12.42 8.07
N ARG A 53 8.38 11.87 9.21
CA ARG A 53 9.42 10.84 9.26
C ARG A 53 8.80 9.48 9.00
N VAL A 54 9.50 8.65 8.25
CA VAL A 54 9.08 7.27 7.99
C VAL A 54 9.21 6.45 9.26
N ILE A 55 8.09 5.91 9.75
CA ILE A 55 8.06 5.02 10.91
C ILE A 55 8.29 3.58 10.47
N GLY A 56 7.71 3.20 9.33
CA GLY A 56 7.86 1.86 8.81
C GLY A 56 7.25 1.68 7.43
N THR A 57 7.63 0.57 6.81
CA THR A 57 7.03 0.07 5.58
C THR A 57 6.71 -1.40 5.75
N ALA A 58 5.65 -1.87 5.12
CA ALA A 58 5.22 -3.25 5.18
C ALA A 58 4.58 -3.69 3.86
N TYR A 59 4.35 -4.98 3.73
CA TYR A 59 3.73 -5.59 2.55
C TYR A 59 2.85 -6.76 2.98
N ASN A 60 1.94 -7.18 2.11
CA ASN A 60 1.14 -8.37 2.37
C ASN A 60 2.01 -9.63 2.26
N GLY A 61 1.81 -10.57 3.16
CA GLY A 61 2.62 -11.79 3.20
C GLY A 61 2.15 -12.78 4.24
N LEU A 62 2.76 -13.94 4.24
CA LEU A 62 2.52 -14.98 5.24
C LEU A 62 3.20 -14.62 6.55
N ALA A 63 2.65 -15.11 7.66
CA ALA A 63 3.28 -14.93 8.96
C ALA A 63 4.67 -15.60 9.01
N PRO A 64 5.65 -15.00 9.71
CA PRO A 64 6.96 -15.59 9.85
C PRO A 64 6.89 -17.02 10.41
N GLY A 65 7.60 -17.95 9.77
CA GLY A 65 7.64 -19.34 10.18
C GLY A 65 6.52 -20.22 9.61
N PHE A 66 5.60 -19.65 8.83
CA PHE A 66 4.64 -20.44 8.05
C PHE A 66 5.31 -20.90 6.75
N ASP A 67 5.36 -22.21 6.54
CA ASP A 67 5.87 -22.85 5.33
C ASP A 67 4.66 -23.35 4.51
N PRO A 68 4.31 -22.70 3.40
CA PRO A 68 3.11 -23.04 2.66
C PRO A 68 3.24 -24.43 2.01
N PRO A 69 2.21 -25.29 2.14
CA PRO A 69 2.23 -26.60 1.50
C PRO A 69 2.18 -26.50 -0.02
N PRO A 70 2.58 -27.55 -0.76
CA PRO A 70 2.45 -27.60 -2.21
C PRO A 70 1.01 -27.29 -2.66
N GLY A 71 0.87 -26.41 -3.66
CA GLY A 71 -0.42 -26.00 -4.19
C GLY A 71 -1.11 -24.88 -3.40
N PHE A 72 -0.55 -24.42 -2.29
CA PHE A 72 -1.11 -23.32 -1.48
C PHE A 72 -1.42 -22.07 -2.31
N TRP A 73 -0.53 -21.70 -3.21
CA TRP A 73 -0.70 -20.50 -4.02
C TRP A 73 -1.81 -20.60 -5.07
N ASP A 74 -2.21 -21.81 -5.43
CA ASP A 74 -3.30 -22.05 -6.39
C ASP A 74 -4.68 -21.98 -5.73
N ASP A 75 -4.74 -22.16 -4.40
CA ASP A 75 -5.98 -22.06 -3.62
C ASP A 75 -6.20 -20.63 -3.11
N ARG A 76 -7.26 -20.00 -3.63
CA ARG A 76 -7.60 -18.61 -3.25
C ARG A 76 -8.05 -18.52 -1.80
N ASP A 77 -8.84 -19.49 -1.33
CA ASP A 77 -9.42 -19.46 0.02
C ASP A 77 -8.34 -19.66 1.07
N ASP A 78 -7.38 -20.56 0.83
CA ASP A 78 -6.23 -20.74 1.70
C ASP A 78 -5.35 -19.48 1.71
N ARG A 79 -5.07 -18.87 0.56
CA ARG A 79 -4.32 -17.61 0.52
C ARG A 79 -5.01 -16.50 1.32
N GLN A 80 -6.30 -16.29 1.13
CA GLN A 80 -7.05 -15.26 1.87
C GLN A 80 -7.09 -15.51 3.37
N LYS A 81 -7.08 -16.77 3.79
CA LYS A 81 -7.12 -17.16 5.20
C LYS A 81 -5.80 -16.93 5.94
N PHE A 82 -4.67 -17.13 5.26
CA PHE A 82 -3.35 -17.07 5.89
C PHE A 82 -2.55 -15.80 5.55
N MET A 83 -2.93 -15.08 4.51
CA MET A 83 -2.24 -13.86 4.09
C MET A 83 -2.53 -12.70 5.04
N LEU A 84 -1.52 -12.16 5.66
CA LEU A 84 -1.60 -10.92 6.42
C LEU A 84 -1.62 -9.74 5.45
N HIS A 85 -2.54 -8.81 5.64
CA HIS A 85 -2.60 -7.59 4.84
C HIS A 85 -1.46 -6.63 5.17
N ALA A 86 -1.04 -5.83 4.19
CA ALA A 86 0.06 -4.89 4.35
C ALA A 86 -0.18 -3.90 5.49
N GLU A 87 -1.43 -3.42 5.65
CA GLU A 87 -1.82 -2.48 6.70
C GLU A 87 -1.71 -3.11 8.09
N ILE A 88 -2.08 -4.38 8.23
CA ILE A 88 -1.96 -5.11 9.50
C ILE A 88 -0.49 -5.30 9.87
N ASN A 89 0.33 -5.73 8.90
CA ASN A 89 1.78 -5.83 9.10
C ASN A 89 2.39 -4.48 9.45
N LEU A 90 1.95 -3.40 8.81
CA LEU A 90 2.41 -2.05 9.08
C LEU A 90 2.09 -1.61 10.51
N CYS A 91 0.86 -1.84 10.98
CA CYS A 91 0.43 -1.51 12.34
C CYS A 91 1.22 -2.24 13.43
N SER A 92 1.84 -3.39 13.12
CA SER A 92 2.70 -4.10 14.06
C SER A 92 4.03 -3.38 14.36
N LEU A 93 4.41 -2.36 13.57
CA LEU A 93 5.70 -1.67 13.67
C LEU A 93 5.67 -0.42 14.56
N PHE A 94 4.50 0.06 14.96
CA PHE A 94 4.35 1.28 15.75
C PHE A 94 3.17 1.19 16.73
N LYS A 95 3.13 2.10 17.69
CA LYS A 95 2.07 2.19 18.67
C LYS A 95 0.95 3.11 18.20
N ARG A 96 -0.22 2.95 18.81
CA ARG A 96 -1.35 3.85 18.57
C ARG A 96 -0.95 5.31 18.77
N GLY A 97 -1.28 6.16 17.79
CA GLY A 97 -1.02 7.59 17.80
C GLY A 97 0.39 8.01 17.37
N GLU A 98 1.30 7.07 17.09
CA GLU A 98 2.64 7.40 16.58
C GLU A 98 2.60 7.76 15.09
N ALA A 99 1.82 7.04 14.29
CA ALA A 99 1.64 7.35 12.88
C ALA A 99 0.48 8.35 12.67
N ARG A 100 0.69 9.34 11.82
CA ARG A 100 -0.34 10.26 11.37
C ARG A 100 -0.89 9.86 10.01
N LEU A 101 -0.01 9.48 9.11
CA LEU A 101 -0.30 9.21 7.70
C LEU A 101 0.07 7.77 7.35
N VAL A 102 -0.80 7.12 6.59
CA VAL A 102 -0.54 5.83 5.95
C VAL A 102 -0.78 5.95 4.45
N ALA A 103 0.16 5.46 3.66
CA ALA A 103 -0.01 5.23 2.23
C ALA A 103 -0.06 3.73 1.97
N THR A 104 -0.96 3.27 1.11
CA THR A 104 -1.10 1.87 0.71
C THR A 104 -1.37 1.75 -0.79
N THR A 105 -0.73 0.81 -1.45
CA THR A 105 -0.86 0.66 -2.92
C THR A 105 -2.28 0.30 -3.36
N THR A 106 -3.07 -0.29 -2.47
CA THR A 106 -4.49 -0.60 -2.71
C THR A 106 -5.33 0.00 -1.59
N MET A 107 -6.51 0.55 -1.90
CA MET A 107 -7.46 1.04 -0.90
C MET A 107 -7.67 -0.01 0.20
N PRO A 108 -7.56 0.34 1.49
CA PRO A 108 -7.76 -0.60 2.58
C PRO A 108 -9.12 -1.31 2.50
N CYS A 109 -9.15 -2.60 2.78
CA CYS A 109 -10.42 -3.30 2.98
C CYS A 109 -11.10 -2.82 4.28
N THR A 110 -12.37 -3.17 4.46
CA THR A 110 -13.16 -2.74 5.63
C THR A 110 -12.45 -3.03 6.97
N SER A 111 -11.90 -4.23 7.15
CA SER A 111 -11.20 -4.60 8.41
C SER A 111 -9.87 -3.88 8.58
N CYS A 112 -9.11 -3.66 7.51
CA CYS A 112 -7.90 -2.83 7.56
C CYS A 112 -8.22 -1.38 7.91
N MET A 113 -9.29 -0.83 7.31
CA MET A 113 -9.73 0.53 7.63
C MET A 113 -10.11 0.68 9.09
N GLN A 114 -10.86 -0.29 9.66
CA GLN A 114 -11.20 -0.31 11.09
C GLN A 114 -9.94 -0.35 11.98
N THR A 115 -8.94 -1.14 11.58
CA THR A 115 -7.66 -1.21 12.28
C THR A 115 -6.93 0.14 12.25
N LEU A 116 -6.83 0.78 11.08
CA LEU A 116 -6.20 2.10 10.93
C LEU A 116 -6.90 3.15 11.78
N CYS A 117 -8.25 3.14 11.85
CA CYS A 117 -9.01 3.99 12.77
C CYS A 117 -8.62 3.74 14.24
N ALA A 118 -8.52 2.46 14.64
CA ALA A 118 -8.14 2.10 16.00
C ALA A 118 -6.73 2.57 16.37
N TYR A 119 -5.83 2.64 15.40
CA TYR A 119 -4.47 3.17 15.56
C TYR A 119 -4.40 4.71 15.55
N GLY A 120 -5.49 5.39 15.22
CA GLY A 120 -5.57 6.85 15.23
C GLY A 120 -4.93 7.49 14.00
N ILE A 121 -4.96 6.81 12.86
CA ILE A 121 -4.49 7.37 11.60
C ILE A 121 -5.43 8.49 11.15
N GLU A 122 -4.87 9.62 10.73
CA GLU A 122 -5.62 10.82 10.34
C GLU A 122 -5.73 10.97 8.82
N GLU A 123 -4.72 10.48 8.09
CA GLU A 123 -4.65 10.58 6.63
C GLU A 123 -4.29 9.23 6.03
N ILE A 124 -5.06 8.80 5.04
CA ILE A 124 -4.83 7.57 4.29
C ILE A 124 -4.80 7.92 2.81
N TYR A 125 -3.71 7.53 2.16
CA TYR A 125 -3.53 7.67 0.72
C TYR A 125 -3.46 6.29 0.07
N TYR A 126 -4.14 6.13 -1.07
CA TYR A 126 -4.13 4.87 -1.80
C TYR A 126 -3.98 5.10 -3.30
N HIS A 127 -3.51 4.08 -4.03
CA HIS A 127 -3.35 4.12 -5.48
C HIS A 127 -4.49 3.39 -6.20
N GLU A 128 -4.64 2.09 -5.99
CA GLU A 128 -5.67 1.28 -6.62
C GLU A 128 -6.97 1.30 -5.83
N ILE A 129 -8.09 1.41 -6.54
CA ILE A 129 -9.42 1.33 -5.93
C ILE A 129 -9.76 -0.12 -5.60
N TYR A 130 -10.29 -0.36 -4.41
CA TYR A 130 -10.87 -1.64 -4.02
C TYR A 130 -12.38 -1.49 -3.84
N HIS A 131 -13.15 -1.89 -4.85
CA HIS A 131 -14.59 -1.65 -4.92
C HIS A 131 -15.45 -2.39 -3.88
N GLN A 132 -14.89 -3.37 -3.18
CA GLN A 132 -15.59 -4.14 -2.14
C GLN A 132 -15.30 -3.61 -0.72
N SER A 133 -14.80 -2.39 -0.60
CA SER A 133 -14.41 -1.79 0.67
C SER A 133 -15.39 -0.71 1.11
N ASP A 134 -15.73 -0.72 2.40
CA ASP A 134 -16.47 0.35 3.06
C ASP A 134 -15.56 1.48 3.57
N ALA A 135 -14.28 1.50 3.17
CA ALA A 135 -13.30 2.49 3.61
C ALA A 135 -13.77 3.94 3.40
N PRO A 136 -14.42 4.32 2.28
CA PRO A 136 -14.90 5.70 2.10
C PRO A 136 -15.96 6.11 3.13
N GLU A 137 -16.90 5.22 3.45
CA GLU A 137 -17.92 5.47 4.46
C GLU A 137 -17.30 5.60 5.85
N ILE A 138 -16.43 4.66 6.22
CA ILE A 138 -15.73 4.67 7.50
C ILE A 138 -14.87 5.93 7.63
N ALA A 139 -14.10 6.29 6.61
CA ALA A 139 -13.29 7.50 6.62
C ALA A 139 -14.12 8.76 6.87
N SER A 140 -15.27 8.87 6.18
CA SER A 140 -16.20 9.99 6.34
C SER A 140 -16.73 10.10 7.77
N LEU A 141 -17.14 8.98 8.37
CA LEU A 141 -17.69 8.94 9.72
C LEU A 141 -16.65 9.25 10.81
N TYR A 142 -15.41 8.83 10.62
CA TYR A 142 -14.32 9.08 11.57
C TYR A 142 -13.54 10.37 11.30
N GLY A 143 -13.87 11.12 10.24
CA GLY A 143 -13.17 12.34 9.85
C GLY A 143 -11.75 12.10 9.36
N ILE A 144 -11.47 10.94 8.80
CA ILE A 144 -10.17 10.57 8.23
C ILE A 144 -10.11 11.04 6.78
N ARG A 145 -9.00 11.68 6.40
CA ARG A 145 -8.73 11.99 5.01
C ARG A 145 -8.40 10.71 4.26
N LEU A 146 -9.21 10.36 3.27
CA LEU A 146 -8.98 9.22 2.38
C LEU A 146 -8.90 9.72 0.95
N GLU A 147 -7.69 9.71 0.36
CA GLU A 147 -7.46 10.29 -0.96
C GLU A 147 -6.67 9.31 -1.86
N ARG A 148 -7.00 9.34 -3.14
CA ARG A 148 -6.26 8.61 -4.16
C ARG A 148 -5.03 9.41 -4.60
N VAL A 149 -3.89 8.75 -4.63
CA VAL A 149 -2.66 9.28 -5.24
C VAL A 149 -2.47 8.58 -6.59
N GLU A 150 -2.41 9.36 -7.65
CA GLU A 150 -2.11 8.82 -8.98
C GLU A 150 -0.59 8.64 -9.10
N CYS A 151 -0.17 7.45 -9.53
CA CYS A 151 1.21 7.22 -9.94
C CYS A 151 1.32 7.63 -11.41
N TYR A 152 2.22 8.54 -11.70
CA TYR A 152 2.53 8.91 -13.09
C TYR A 152 3.54 7.89 -13.64
N PRO A 153 3.23 7.20 -14.73
CA PRO A 153 4.18 6.29 -15.37
C PRO A 153 5.39 7.06 -15.90
N LEU A 154 6.58 6.48 -15.73
CA LEU A 154 7.83 6.99 -16.31
C LEU A 154 7.85 6.93 -17.85
N SER A 155 6.80 6.46 -18.49
CA SER A 155 6.65 6.32 -19.94
C SER A 155 6.68 7.65 -20.69
N GLU A 156 6.55 8.79 -20.02
CA GLU A 156 6.69 10.09 -20.67
C GLU A 156 8.16 10.47 -21.00
N PHE A 157 9.14 9.69 -20.53
CA PHE A 157 10.56 9.99 -20.76
C PHE A 157 11.26 9.09 -21.79
N GLY A 158 10.54 8.26 -22.51
CA GLY A 158 11.12 7.39 -23.55
C GLY A 158 10.07 6.68 -24.36
N GLY A 159 9.75 7.24 -25.49
CA GLY A 159 8.91 6.78 -26.58
C GLY A 159 8.26 5.42 -26.50
N GLY A 160 6.92 5.40 -26.53
CA GLY A 160 6.12 4.33 -27.09
C GLY A 160 5.67 3.25 -26.12
N ASP A 161 4.55 3.40 -25.54
CA ASP A 161 3.35 2.57 -25.63
C ASP A 161 2.34 2.99 -24.55
N ASP A 162 1.18 3.43 -24.99
CA ASP A 162 0.07 3.84 -24.14
C ASP A 162 -0.60 2.60 -23.53
N SER A 163 -0.35 2.36 -22.26
CA SER A 163 -1.23 1.50 -21.45
C SER A 163 -1.39 2.16 -20.07
N PRO A 164 -2.62 2.52 -19.65
CA PRO A 164 -2.86 3.09 -18.34
C PRO A 164 -2.62 2.04 -17.24
N CYS A 165 -2.04 2.49 -16.14
CA CYS A 165 -1.85 1.71 -14.90
C CYS A 165 -3.17 1.15 -14.35
#